data_7dbbc4f3233c2e7a62ae9329e6afacb9
#
_entry.id   7dbbc4f3233c2e7a62ae9329e6afacb9
#
_cell.length_a   1.000
_cell.length_b   1.000
_cell.length_c   1.000
_cell.angle_alpha   90.00
_cell.angle_beta   90.00
_cell.angle_gamma   90.00
#
_symmetry.space_group_name_H-M   'P 1'
#
loop_
_entity.id
_entity.type
_entity.pdbx_description
1 polymer ?
#
loop_
_entity_poly.entity_id
_entity_poly.type
_entity_poly.pdbx_seq_one_letter_code
_entity_poly.pdbx_strand_id
1 'polypeptide(L)'
;MIHLNNYGWNDKLSQLKQESIYNALTHGRISIVHRTCYEVVSENGLFQCELTGNMMYGKSDLELPCTGDWVLFQPFDEHKGIIVDMLPRERTLYRKKNGTVADKQAIASYVDKAFIVQSLDDNFNVRRAERFMVQMQEENINPVLVFNKADLGFDKQKVEEQIRHITRQIPVFFTLSLIHISEPTRLGMISY
;
A
#
# COMPACT_ATOMS: atom_id res chain seq x y z
N MET A 1 22.68 -10.44 1.77
CA MET A 1 22.43 -9.22 0.95
C MET A 1 21.03 -9.31 0.38
N ILE A 2 20.22 -8.29 0.58
CA ILE A 2 18.83 -8.22 0.08
C ILE A 2 18.84 -7.61 -1.31
N HIS A 3 18.20 -8.24 -2.27
CA HIS A 3 18.06 -7.69 -3.62
C HIS A 3 16.87 -6.74 -3.68
N LEU A 4 17.11 -5.43 -3.68
CA LEU A 4 16.07 -4.40 -3.67
C LEU A 4 15.21 -4.39 -4.94
N ASN A 5 15.68 -4.95 -6.04
CA ASN A 5 14.87 -5.15 -7.26
C ASN A 5 13.62 -6.01 -6.98
N ASN A 6 13.70 -6.96 -6.04
CA ASN A 6 12.54 -7.75 -5.60
C ASN A 6 11.51 -6.91 -4.82
N TYR A 7 11.93 -5.74 -4.37
CA TYR A 7 11.09 -4.75 -3.68
C TYR A 7 10.69 -3.60 -4.59
N GLY A 8 11.02 -3.66 -5.89
CA GLY A 8 10.62 -2.69 -6.90
C GLY A 8 11.65 -1.59 -7.17
N TRP A 9 12.90 -1.72 -6.70
CA TRP A 9 13.98 -0.82 -7.11
C TRP A 9 14.24 -0.98 -8.60
N ASN A 10 14.39 0.13 -9.32
CA ASN A 10 14.58 0.14 -10.77
C ASN A 10 15.47 1.32 -11.22
N ASP A 11 15.76 1.38 -12.51
CA ASP A 11 16.64 2.39 -13.09
C ASP A 11 16.13 3.82 -12.89
N LYS A 12 14.81 4.04 -12.93
CA LYS A 12 14.21 5.35 -12.67
C LYS A 12 14.48 5.82 -11.23
N LEU A 13 14.34 4.94 -10.24
CA LEU A 13 14.66 5.25 -8.84
C LEU A 13 16.15 5.48 -8.65
N SER A 14 16.99 4.72 -9.36
CA SER A 14 18.45 4.91 -9.36
C SER A 14 18.83 6.29 -9.90
N GLN A 15 18.20 6.74 -10.97
CA GLN A 15 18.41 8.07 -11.52
C GLN A 15 17.93 9.16 -10.55
N LEU A 16 16.72 9.04 -9.98
CA LEU A 16 16.20 9.99 -8.99
C LEU A 16 17.11 10.10 -7.76
N LYS A 17 17.69 8.97 -7.31
CA LYS A 17 18.69 8.99 -6.25
C LYS A 17 19.94 9.75 -6.67
N GLN A 18 20.45 9.54 -7.87
CA GLN A 18 21.67 10.23 -8.37
C GLN A 18 21.48 11.76 -8.47
N GLU A 19 20.26 12.20 -8.82
CA GLU A 19 19.89 13.62 -8.90
C GLU A 19 19.69 14.28 -7.51
N SER A 20 19.49 13.48 -6.46
CA SER A 20 19.32 13.99 -5.09
C SER A 20 20.65 14.54 -4.54
N ILE A 21 20.56 15.63 -3.77
CA ILE A 21 21.68 16.17 -2.98
C ILE A 21 22.19 15.17 -1.93
N TYR A 22 21.39 14.19 -1.58
CA TYR A 22 21.69 13.10 -0.63
C TYR A 22 22.06 11.78 -1.32
N ASN A 23 22.52 11.82 -2.56
CA ASN A 23 22.83 10.63 -3.37
C ASN A 23 23.85 9.67 -2.73
N ALA A 24 24.74 10.18 -1.87
CA ALA A 24 25.74 9.37 -1.15
C ALA A 24 25.14 8.53 -0.01
N LEU A 25 23.92 8.85 0.44
CA LEU A 25 23.27 8.12 1.54
C LEU A 25 22.81 6.72 1.10
N THR A 26 22.64 5.86 2.09
CA THR A 26 22.04 4.54 1.88
C THR A 26 20.57 4.72 1.52
N HIS A 27 20.08 3.89 0.61
CA HIS A 27 18.66 3.88 0.24
C HIS A 27 17.97 2.61 0.73
N GLY A 28 16.67 2.70 0.92
CA GLY A 28 15.85 1.57 1.30
C GLY A 28 14.37 1.85 1.12
N ARG A 29 13.56 0.81 1.22
CA ARG A 29 12.10 0.89 1.13
C ARG A 29 11.48 0.72 2.51
N ILE A 30 10.55 1.59 2.87
CA ILE A 30 9.79 1.46 4.12
C ILE A 30 8.86 0.25 4.00
N SER A 31 9.05 -0.73 4.87
CA SER A 31 8.20 -1.92 5.00
C SER A 31 7.08 -1.71 6.01
N ILE A 32 7.40 -1.11 7.15
CA ILE A 32 6.44 -0.88 8.24
C ILE A 32 6.62 0.54 8.79
N VAL A 33 5.48 1.18 9.08
CA VAL A 33 5.43 2.46 9.79
C VAL A 33 4.91 2.21 11.19
N HIS A 34 5.73 2.51 12.19
CA HIS A 34 5.36 2.52 13.60
C HIS A 34 5.02 3.93 14.07
N ARG A 35 4.59 4.07 15.30
CA ARG A 35 4.23 5.37 15.87
C ARG A 35 5.40 6.37 15.94
N THR A 36 6.61 5.88 16.19
CA THR A 36 7.82 6.67 16.42
C THR A 36 8.99 6.32 15.52
N CYS A 37 8.91 5.22 14.78
CA CYS A 37 9.99 4.74 13.93
C CYS A 37 9.46 4.03 12.69
N TYR A 38 10.37 3.75 11.77
CA TYR A 38 10.12 3.14 10.46
C TYR A 38 11.02 1.93 10.27
N GLU A 39 10.48 0.82 9.83
CA GLU A 39 11.30 -0.29 9.36
C GLU A 39 11.64 -0.10 7.89
N VAL A 40 12.92 -0.07 7.59
CA VAL A 40 13.45 0.16 6.24
C VAL A 40 14.21 -1.08 5.78
N VAL A 41 13.80 -1.64 4.64
CA VAL A 41 14.51 -2.71 3.95
C VAL A 41 15.58 -2.09 3.06
N SER A 42 16.83 -2.43 3.28
CA SER A 42 17.99 -2.00 2.50
C SER A 42 18.78 -3.22 2.00
N GLU A 43 19.70 -3.03 1.08
CA GLU A 43 20.62 -4.08 0.62
C GLU A 43 21.42 -4.71 1.77
N ASN A 44 21.73 -3.90 2.78
CA ASN A 44 22.51 -4.32 3.95
C ASN A 44 21.66 -4.96 5.07
N GLY A 45 20.35 -5.07 4.90
CA GLY A 45 19.44 -5.67 5.87
C GLY A 45 18.27 -4.78 6.25
N LEU A 46 17.67 -5.10 7.40
CA LEU A 46 16.56 -4.33 7.99
C LEU A 46 17.10 -3.31 8.98
N PHE A 47 16.63 -2.08 8.85
CA PHE A 47 16.98 -0.97 9.72
C PHE A 47 15.73 -0.39 10.40
N GLN A 48 15.84 -0.13 11.69
CA GLN A 48 14.88 0.68 12.42
C GLN A 48 15.31 2.14 12.34
N CYS A 49 14.55 2.96 11.63
CA CYS A 49 14.90 4.34 11.35
C CYS A 49 13.95 5.32 12.03
N GLU A 50 14.50 6.47 12.43
CA GLU A 50 13.76 7.63 12.89
C GLU A 50 13.85 8.75 11.85
N LEU A 51 12.98 9.77 11.95
CA LEU A 51 13.05 10.95 11.09
C LEU A 51 14.01 11.98 11.66
N THR A 52 14.65 12.74 10.78
CA THR A 52 15.30 14.00 11.20
C THR A 52 14.25 15.00 11.73
N GLY A 53 14.67 15.93 12.60
CA GLY A 53 13.80 16.99 13.08
C GLY A 53 13.14 17.78 11.94
N ASN A 54 13.87 18.07 10.86
CA ASN A 54 13.35 18.76 9.69
C ASN A 54 12.25 17.98 8.95
N MET A 55 12.26 16.66 9.01
CA MET A 55 11.21 15.83 8.43
C MET A 55 9.99 15.67 9.35
N MET A 56 10.15 15.91 10.66
CA MET A 56 9.06 15.83 11.63
C MET A 56 8.28 17.15 11.76
N TYR A 57 8.99 18.28 11.77
CA TYR A 57 8.39 19.58 12.06
C TYR A 57 7.93 20.29 10.78
N GLY A 58 6.68 20.76 10.81
CA GLY A 58 6.12 21.60 9.73
C GLY A 58 5.62 20.83 8.51
N LYS A 59 5.68 19.51 8.50
CA LYS A 59 5.14 18.68 7.42
C LYS A 59 3.71 18.22 7.72
N SER A 60 2.89 18.19 6.67
CA SER A 60 1.56 17.61 6.71
C SER A 60 1.63 16.06 6.73
N ASP A 61 0.56 15.40 7.14
CA ASP A 61 0.45 13.93 7.08
C ASP A 61 0.64 13.36 5.65
N LEU A 62 0.49 14.19 4.63
CA LEU A 62 0.78 13.82 3.25
C LEU A 62 2.27 13.74 2.94
N GLU A 63 3.06 14.53 3.63
CA GLU A 63 4.50 14.64 3.40
C GLU A 63 5.32 13.71 4.30
N LEU A 64 4.70 13.17 5.36
CA LEU A 64 5.36 12.16 6.20
C LEU A 64 5.53 10.85 5.45
N PRO A 65 6.63 10.11 5.69
CA PRO A 65 6.87 8.83 5.07
C PRO A 65 5.77 7.81 5.39
N CYS A 66 5.39 7.02 4.38
CA CYS A 66 4.43 5.94 4.52
C CYS A 66 5.00 4.60 4.03
N THR A 67 4.28 3.52 4.25
CA THR A 67 4.68 2.20 3.77
C THR A 67 4.86 2.21 2.24
N GLY A 68 5.95 1.65 1.77
CA GLY A 68 6.30 1.60 0.35
C GLY A 68 7.20 2.72 -0.13
N ASP A 69 7.35 3.82 0.61
CA ASP A 69 8.23 4.92 0.22
C ASP A 69 9.70 4.47 0.13
N TRP A 70 10.38 5.01 -0.87
CA TRP A 70 11.83 4.93 -0.99
C TRP A 70 12.48 6.11 -0.28
N VAL A 71 13.34 5.81 0.68
CA VAL A 71 13.99 6.79 1.55
C VAL A 71 15.49 6.75 1.42
N LEU A 72 16.11 7.90 1.69
CA LEU A 72 17.55 8.07 1.83
C LEU A 72 17.84 8.24 3.32
N PHE A 73 18.66 7.37 3.87
CA PHE A 73 18.93 7.35 5.30
C PHE A 73 20.40 7.15 5.61
N GLN A 74 20.82 7.65 6.76
CA GLN A 74 22.15 7.47 7.31
C GLN A 74 22.12 6.38 8.36
N PRO A 75 22.73 5.21 8.15
CA PRO A 75 22.97 4.24 9.21
C PRO A 75 23.92 4.82 10.27
N PHE A 76 23.66 4.56 11.54
CA PHE A 76 24.55 4.95 12.64
C PHE A 76 24.84 3.80 13.62
N ASP A 77 24.14 2.67 13.47
CA ASP A 77 24.32 1.44 14.23
C ASP A 77 24.01 0.25 13.31
N GLU A 78 24.29 -0.99 13.72
CA GLU A 78 24.10 -2.22 12.92
C GLU A 78 22.69 -2.33 12.31
N HIS A 79 21.67 -1.89 13.06
CA HIS A 79 20.27 -1.99 12.66
C HIS A 79 19.48 -0.70 12.86
N LYS A 80 20.17 0.44 13.02
CA LYS A 80 19.53 1.74 13.23
C LYS A 80 19.96 2.76 12.18
N GLY A 81 19.06 3.70 11.88
CA GLY A 81 19.34 4.77 10.95
C GLY A 81 18.45 5.99 11.14
N ILE A 82 18.81 7.06 10.45
CA ILE A 82 18.03 8.31 10.43
C ILE A 82 17.64 8.59 9.00
N ILE A 83 16.34 8.69 8.72
CA ILE A 83 15.80 9.09 7.44
C ILE A 83 16.03 10.58 7.25
N VAL A 84 16.73 10.93 6.19
CA VAL A 84 17.13 12.30 5.87
C VAL A 84 16.26 12.86 4.76
N ASP A 85 15.89 12.02 3.78
CA ASP A 85 15.11 12.44 2.61
C ASP A 85 14.30 11.27 2.05
N MET A 86 13.44 11.59 1.11
CA MET A 86 12.48 10.67 0.50
C MET A 86 12.43 10.90 -1.01
N LEU A 87 12.48 9.84 -1.80
CA LEU A 87 12.30 9.94 -3.25
C LEU A 87 10.85 10.30 -3.61
N PRO A 88 10.62 10.98 -4.74
CA PRO A 88 9.28 11.34 -5.20
C PRO A 88 8.36 10.13 -5.29
N ARG A 89 7.16 10.25 -4.74
CA ARG A 89 6.14 9.20 -4.71
C ARG A 89 5.50 8.96 -6.06
N GLU A 90 5.07 7.71 -6.24
CA GLU A 90 4.21 7.29 -7.34
C GLU A 90 3.10 6.39 -6.83
N ARG A 91 1.93 6.41 -7.49
CA ARG A 91 0.79 5.52 -7.20
C ARG A 91 0.52 5.39 -5.70
N THR A 92 0.14 6.52 -5.11
CA THR A 92 -0.03 6.63 -3.66
C THR A 92 -1.48 6.41 -3.27
N LEU A 93 -1.72 5.50 -2.35
CA LEU A 93 -3.05 5.30 -1.75
C LEU A 93 -3.22 6.24 -0.57
N TYR A 94 -4.32 7.00 -0.59
CA TYR A 94 -4.65 7.96 0.46
C TYR A 94 -5.88 7.55 1.25
N ARG A 95 -5.93 7.97 2.49
CA ARG A 95 -7.12 7.89 3.33
C ARG A 95 -7.54 9.30 3.76
N LYS A 96 -8.85 9.57 3.68
CA LYS A 96 -9.42 10.79 4.26
C LYS A 96 -9.37 10.71 5.79
N LYS A 97 -8.80 11.70 6.44
CA LYS A 97 -8.81 11.81 7.90
C LYS A 97 -10.19 12.29 8.38
N ASN A 98 -10.64 11.80 9.54
CA ASN A 98 -11.89 12.26 10.14
C ASN A 98 -11.67 13.70 10.65
N GLY A 99 -12.40 14.67 10.11
CA GLY A 99 -12.35 16.07 10.59
C GLY A 99 -12.64 17.08 9.49
N THR A 100 -11.71 17.40 8.66
CA THR A 100 -11.85 18.41 7.61
C THR A 100 -11.74 17.81 6.22
N VAL A 101 -12.36 18.48 5.23
CA VAL A 101 -12.39 18.00 3.83
C VAL A 101 -10.98 17.95 3.20
N ALA A 102 -10.02 18.66 3.79
CA ALA A 102 -8.68 18.84 3.24
C ALA A 102 -7.63 17.83 3.72
N ASP A 103 -7.88 17.11 4.82
CA ASP A 103 -6.86 16.25 5.44
C ASP A 103 -6.86 14.85 4.85
N LYS A 104 -6.01 14.63 3.85
CA LYS A 104 -5.65 13.31 3.35
C LYS A 104 -4.39 12.82 4.08
N GLN A 105 -4.30 11.52 4.31
CA GLN A 105 -3.11 10.85 4.84
C GLN A 105 -2.63 9.83 3.81
N ALA A 106 -1.34 9.83 3.48
CA ALA A 106 -0.75 8.78 2.67
C ALA A 106 -0.67 7.48 3.50
N ILE A 107 -1.16 6.38 2.93
CA ILE A 107 -1.17 5.06 3.57
C ILE A 107 -0.07 4.19 3.01
N ALA A 108 0.05 4.15 1.69
CA ALA A 108 1.04 3.37 0.98
C ALA A 108 1.39 4.04 -0.36
N SER A 109 2.62 3.89 -0.79
CA SER A 109 3.13 4.39 -2.07
C SER A 109 3.69 3.26 -2.94
N TYR A 110 3.90 3.55 -4.23
CA TYR A 110 4.36 2.57 -5.22
C TYR A 110 3.48 1.33 -5.28
N VAL A 111 2.16 1.54 -5.18
CA VAL A 111 1.15 0.48 -5.22
C VAL A 111 0.80 0.16 -6.67
N ASP A 112 1.07 -1.06 -7.14
CA ASP A 112 0.72 -1.50 -8.49
C ASP A 112 -0.71 -2.02 -8.57
N LYS A 113 -1.14 -2.75 -7.54
CA LYS A 113 -2.47 -3.34 -7.42
C LYS A 113 -3.02 -3.16 -6.02
N ALA A 114 -4.31 -2.89 -5.92
CA ALA A 114 -5.00 -2.80 -4.64
C ALA A 114 -6.23 -3.71 -4.63
N PHE A 115 -6.34 -4.55 -3.61
CA PHE A 115 -7.48 -5.43 -3.41
C PHE A 115 -8.55 -4.72 -2.59
N ILE A 116 -9.72 -4.50 -3.19
CA ILE A 116 -10.91 -4.00 -2.51
C ILE A 116 -11.68 -5.21 -2.00
N VAL A 117 -11.51 -5.53 -0.72
CA VAL A 117 -12.14 -6.69 -0.10
C VAL A 117 -13.44 -6.27 0.59
N GLN A 118 -14.55 -6.92 0.22
CA GLN A 118 -15.85 -6.75 0.89
C GLN A 118 -16.48 -8.11 1.22
N SER A 119 -17.14 -8.19 2.36
CA SER A 119 -17.98 -9.37 2.67
C SER A 119 -19.31 -9.28 1.94
N LEU A 120 -19.82 -10.43 1.47
CA LEU A 120 -21.18 -10.59 0.97
C LEU A 120 -22.14 -10.90 2.13
N ASP A 121 -22.26 -9.95 3.03
CA ASP A 121 -23.18 -9.96 4.16
C ASP A 121 -23.92 -8.61 4.23
N ASP A 122 -24.62 -8.32 5.32
CA ASP A 122 -25.35 -7.06 5.53
C ASP A 122 -24.47 -5.80 5.40
N ASN A 123 -23.15 -5.94 5.43
CA ASN A 123 -22.21 -4.84 5.24
C ASN A 123 -21.81 -4.62 3.77
N PHE A 124 -22.34 -5.42 2.84
CA PHE A 124 -22.08 -5.23 1.41
C PHE A 124 -22.57 -3.87 0.92
N ASN A 125 -21.69 -3.10 0.29
CA ASN A 125 -22.02 -1.78 -0.19
C ASN A 125 -21.29 -1.43 -1.48
N VAL A 126 -22.01 -1.45 -2.59
CA VAL A 126 -21.47 -1.16 -3.94
C VAL A 126 -20.87 0.23 -3.99
N ARG A 127 -21.49 1.25 -3.42
CA ARG A 127 -20.98 2.64 -3.43
C ARG A 127 -19.65 2.79 -2.70
N ARG A 128 -19.36 1.89 -1.73
CA ARG A 128 -18.06 1.85 -1.07
C ARG A 128 -16.98 1.36 -2.03
N ALA A 129 -17.27 0.30 -2.79
CA ALA A 129 -16.36 -0.19 -3.82
C ALA A 129 -16.10 0.87 -4.89
N GLU A 130 -17.15 1.52 -5.40
CA GLU A 130 -17.05 2.60 -6.40
C GLU A 130 -16.11 3.72 -5.94
N ARG A 131 -16.25 4.20 -4.71
CA ARG A 131 -15.39 5.27 -4.18
C ARG A 131 -13.92 4.88 -4.14
N PHE A 132 -13.60 3.64 -3.73
CA PHE A 132 -12.23 3.15 -3.75
C PHE A 132 -11.69 3.01 -5.17
N MET A 133 -12.52 2.57 -6.10
CA MET A 133 -12.12 2.43 -7.51
C MET A 133 -11.80 3.78 -8.15
N VAL A 134 -12.63 4.79 -7.93
CA VAL A 134 -12.36 6.16 -8.41
C VAL A 134 -11.01 6.65 -7.89
N GLN A 135 -10.77 6.50 -6.59
CA GLN A 135 -9.51 6.89 -5.99
C GLN A 135 -8.30 6.15 -6.61
N MET A 136 -8.44 4.86 -6.86
CA MET A 136 -7.36 4.07 -7.46
C MET A 136 -7.10 4.47 -8.91
N GLN A 137 -8.14 4.79 -9.67
CA GLN A 137 -8.01 5.29 -11.04
C GLN A 137 -7.30 6.66 -11.09
N GLU A 138 -7.63 7.57 -10.19
CA GLU A 138 -6.95 8.87 -10.07
C GLU A 138 -5.45 8.71 -9.84
N GLU A 139 -5.04 7.69 -9.10
CA GLU A 139 -3.64 7.43 -8.74
C GLU A 139 -2.95 6.40 -9.65
N ASN A 140 -3.59 5.97 -10.75
CA ASN A 140 -3.10 4.93 -11.65
C ASN A 140 -2.78 3.59 -10.96
N ILE A 141 -3.57 3.22 -9.95
CA ILE A 141 -3.49 1.95 -9.24
C ILE A 141 -4.51 0.99 -9.85
N ASN A 142 -4.10 -0.24 -10.16
CA ASN A 142 -4.98 -1.26 -10.70
C ASN A 142 -5.85 -1.89 -9.60
N PRO A 143 -7.18 -1.65 -9.57
CA PRO A 143 -8.06 -2.24 -8.57
C PRO A 143 -8.38 -3.70 -8.90
N VAL A 144 -8.53 -4.50 -7.85
CA VAL A 144 -9.04 -5.88 -7.90
C VAL A 144 -10.16 -6.00 -6.86
N LEU A 145 -11.34 -6.42 -7.28
CA LEU A 145 -12.46 -6.64 -6.37
C LEU A 145 -12.43 -8.07 -5.82
N VAL A 146 -12.55 -8.20 -4.51
CA VAL A 146 -12.63 -9.49 -3.83
C VAL A 146 -13.87 -9.52 -2.94
N PHE A 147 -14.80 -10.40 -3.27
CA PHE A 147 -16.01 -10.63 -2.47
C PHE A 147 -15.83 -11.88 -1.61
N ASN A 148 -15.67 -11.66 -0.31
CA ASN A 148 -15.50 -12.73 0.66
C ASN A 148 -16.86 -13.16 1.23
N LYS A 149 -16.90 -14.34 1.86
CA LYS A 149 -18.09 -14.96 2.45
C LYS A 149 -19.17 -15.30 1.41
N ALA A 150 -18.79 -15.72 0.22
CA ALA A 150 -19.71 -16.10 -0.84
C ALA A 150 -20.55 -17.35 -0.51
N ASP A 151 -20.22 -18.05 0.59
CA ASP A 151 -20.93 -19.21 1.15
C ASP A 151 -22.14 -18.86 2.02
N LEU A 152 -22.32 -17.59 2.43
CA LEU A 152 -23.42 -17.18 3.32
C LEU A 152 -24.79 -17.03 2.64
N GLY A 153 -25.02 -17.73 1.51
CA GLY A 153 -26.32 -17.75 0.83
C GLY A 153 -26.67 -16.46 0.10
N PHE A 154 -25.67 -15.66 -0.23
CA PHE A 154 -25.85 -14.44 -0.99
C PHE A 154 -26.17 -14.77 -2.46
N ASP A 155 -27.14 -14.05 -3.03
CA ASP A 155 -27.49 -14.20 -4.44
C ASP A 155 -26.38 -13.63 -5.33
N LYS A 156 -25.52 -14.50 -5.83
CA LYS A 156 -24.38 -14.15 -6.68
C LYS A 156 -24.82 -13.39 -7.94
N GLN A 157 -25.92 -13.78 -8.55
CA GLN A 157 -26.43 -13.13 -9.77
C GLN A 157 -26.83 -11.67 -9.48
N LYS A 158 -27.51 -11.45 -8.36
CA LYS A 158 -27.90 -10.11 -7.93
C LYS A 158 -26.71 -9.20 -7.64
N VAL A 159 -25.66 -9.75 -7.02
CA VAL A 159 -24.41 -9.01 -6.81
C VAL A 159 -23.74 -8.68 -8.14
N GLU A 160 -23.61 -9.66 -9.02
CA GLU A 160 -23.00 -9.46 -10.34
C GLU A 160 -23.75 -8.42 -11.17
N GLU A 161 -25.08 -8.38 -11.08
CA GLU A 161 -25.88 -7.33 -11.73
C GLU A 161 -25.60 -5.95 -11.13
N GLN A 162 -25.55 -5.84 -9.81
CA GLN A 162 -25.28 -4.57 -9.12
C GLN A 162 -23.89 -4.01 -9.41
N ILE A 163 -22.89 -4.88 -9.62
CA ILE A 163 -21.50 -4.46 -9.87
C ILE A 163 -21.14 -4.45 -11.37
N ARG A 164 -22.03 -4.92 -12.25
CA ARG A 164 -21.75 -5.07 -13.69
C ARG A 164 -21.24 -3.80 -14.35
N HIS A 165 -21.76 -2.64 -13.95
CA HIS A 165 -21.33 -1.35 -14.49
C HIS A 165 -19.92 -0.96 -14.03
N ILE A 166 -19.47 -1.49 -12.89
CA ILE A 166 -18.17 -1.21 -12.28
C ILE A 166 -17.11 -2.19 -12.81
N THR A 167 -17.52 -3.43 -13.09
CA THR A 167 -16.59 -4.58 -13.29
C THR A 167 -16.23 -4.85 -14.73
N ARG A 168 -16.75 -4.08 -15.71
CA ARG A 168 -16.48 -4.33 -17.15
C ARG A 168 -14.99 -4.43 -17.52
N GLN A 169 -14.09 -3.88 -16.68
CA GLN A 169 -12.66 -3.80 -16.96
C GLN A 169 -11.78 -4.20 -15.74
N ILE A 170 -12.39 -4.76 -14.68
CA ILE A 170 -11.70 -4.99 -13.41
C ILE A 170 -11.83 -6.47 -13.04
N PRO A 171 -10.74 -7.14 -12.63
CA PRO A 171 -10.80 -8.50 -12.11
C PRO A 171 -11.67 -8.59 -10.85
N VAL A 172 -12.56 -9.58 -10.82
CA VAL A 172 -13.45 -9.86 -9.69
C VAL A 172 -13.26 -11.29 -9.23
N PHE A 173 -13.07 -11.47 -7.93
CA PHE A 173 -12.91 -12.78 -7.30
C PHE A 173 -13.95 -12.96 -6.20
N PHE A 174 -14.47 -14.17 -6.09
CA PHE A 174 -15.33 -14.59 -5.00
C PHE A 174 -14.57 -15.59 -4.13
N THR A 175 -14.54 -15.36 -2.82
CA THR A 175 -13.88 -16.23 -1.86
C THR A 175 -14.86 -16.70 -0.80
N LEU A 176 -14.60 -17.87 -0.25
CA LEU A 176 -15.44 -18.46 0.79
C LEU A 176 -15.08 -17.92 2.16
N SER A 177 -16.04 -17.97 3.10
CA SER A 177 -15.78 -17.69 4.50
C SER A 177 -14.85 -18.77 5.08
N LEU A 178 -13.68 -18.37 5.56
CA LEU A 178 -12.78 -19.29 6.23
C LEU A 178 -13.23 -19.45 7.69
N ILE A 179 -14.21 -20.32 7.95
CA ILE A 179 -14.70 -20.58 9.31
C ILE A 179 -13.77 -21.49 10.10
N HIS A 180 -12.93 -22.29 9.43
CA HIS A 180 -11.94 -23.16 10.06
C HIS A 180 -10.61 -23.14 9.29
N ILE A 181 -9.62 -22.43 9.80
CA ILE A 181 -8.23 -22.67 9.45
C ILE A 181 -7.57 -23.30 10.67
N SER A 182 -7.46 -24.61 10.67
CA SER A 182 -6.59 -25.36 11.59
C SER A 182 -5.16 -25.50 11.07
N GLU A 183 -4.92 -25.11 9.81
CA GLU A 183 -3.59 -25.10 9.18
C GLU A 183 -3.48 -23.95 8.18
N PRO A 184 -2.26 -23.40 7.94
CA PRO A 184 -2.04 -22.38 6.91
C PRO A 184 -2.21 -22.99 5.54
N THR A 185 -3.44 -23.04 5.08
CA THR A 185 -3.77 -23.50 3.73
C THR A 185 -3.44 -22.41 2.72
N ARG A 186 -2.64 -22.78 1.73
CA ARG A 186 -2.41 -22.01 0.51
C ARG A 186 -3.74 -21.51 -0.04
N LEU A 187 -3.80 -20.22 -0.37
CA LEU A 187 -4.90 -19.63 -1.12
C LEU A 187 -5.21 -20.50 -2.35
N GLY A 188 -6.23 -21.32 -2.24
CA GLY A 188 -6.81 -21.99 -3.38
C GLY A 188 -7.53 -20.96 -4.23
N MET A 189 -6.86 -20.44 -5.23
CA MET A 189 -7.52 -19.69 -6.28
C MET A 189 -8.35 -20.69 -7.08
N ILE A 190 -9.66 -20.67 -6.90
CA ILE A 190 -10.58 -21.37 -7.79
C ILE A 190 -10.82 -20.40 -8.94
N SER A 191 -10.14 -20.65 -10.04
CA SER A 191 -10.44 -20.08 -11.35
C SER A 191 -11.60 -20.88 -11.97
N TYR A 192 -12.65 -20.21 -12.39
CA TYR A 192 -13.60 -20.70 -13.37
C TYR A 192 -13.54 -19.78 -14.58
#